data_6538be8e099a0a8890addda491146c18
#
_entry.id   6538be8e099a0a8890addda491146c18
#
_cell.length_a   1.000
_cell.length_b   1.000
_cell.length_c   1.000
_cell.angle_alpha   90.00
_cell.angle_beta   90.00
_cell.angle_gamma   90.00
#
_symmetry.space_group_name_H-M   'P 1'
#
loop_
_entity.id
_entity.type
_entity.pdbx_description
1 polymer ?
#
loop_
_entity_poly.entity_id
_entity_poly.type
_entity_poly.pdbx_seq_one_letter_code
_entity_poly.pdbx_strand_id
1 'polypeptide(L)'
;MPPYDRQTRIPFGVPLLIGRYFHNTEDYLMEHQMFCFQCEQTAGCTGCTGRSGVCGKTAQIARLQDQLTGALIGLARTTDGNQPTEDTWRLLAEGLFTTVTNVNFNEETIQGMINRVHAEKERLAPGCVLCADPCGRTGDYEMEELWGAQEDIRSLKSLILFGVRGMAAYAHHAMVLGYQDDEVNRFFAKALFAVGEDWTMEELLPIVMEVGEKNYRCMELLDRANTETYGNPVPTTVPLTVEKGPFIVISGHDLHDLKLLLEQTQGKGINIYTHGEMLPAHGYPELKRYPHLKGNFGTAWQNQQKEFQDLPAPILFTTNCLMPPRASYRDRVFTTTLVSYPEMTHIGDDKDFTPVIEKALALGGYPEDRAFTGINGGTTVTTGFARNAVLGAADQVIDAVKTGAIRHFFLVAGCDGARPGRNYYTEFVKKIPQDSVVLTLACGKYRFNDLDLGEIGGLPRLMDIGQCNDAYSAIQIALALADAFGCGVNDLPLSMVLSWYEQKAVCILLTLLHLGIRNIRLGPTLPAFLSPNVLQFLVENYGIAPITTPEQDLIQLLGE
;
A
#
# COMPACT_ATOMS: atom_id res chain seq x y z
N MET A 1 -31.55 37.98 11.13
CA MET A 1 -31.64 36.82 10.20
C MET A 1 -31.98 37.36 8.81
N PRO A 2 -31.02 37.33 7.85
CA PRO A 2 -31.35 37.39 6.43
C PRO A 2 -31.15 36.00 5.83
N PRO A 3 -31.82 35.67 4.70
CA PRO A 3 -31.90 34.32 4.17
C PRO A 3 -30.60 33.91 3.45
N TYR A 4 -30.22 32.66 3.65
CA TYR A 4 -29.11 31.95 2.99
C TYR A 4 -29.42 31.78 1.50
N ASP A 5 -28.63 32.42 0.65
CA ASP A 5 -28.72 32.28 -0.81
C ASP A 5 -28.02 30.98 -1.23
N ARG A 6 -28.83 30.05 -1.74
CA ARG A 6 -28.37 28.78 -2.30
C ARG A 6 -27.89 29.00 -3.74
N GLN A 7 -26.65 29.37 -3.95
CA GLN A 7 -26.01 29.22 -5.28
C GLN A 7 -24.48 29.39 -5.20
N THR A 8 -23.78 28.40 -4.65
CA THR A 8 -22.40 28.15 -5.06
C THR A 8 -22.36 26.76 -5.71
N ARG A 9 -22.58 26.75 -7.03
CA ARG A 9 -22.34 25.60 -7.86
C ARG A 9 -20.82 25.38 -7.90
N ILE A 10 -20.37 24.25 -7.35
CA ILE A 10 -19.05 23.68 -7.62
C ILE A 10 -19.00 23.35 -9.11
N PRO A 11 -18.02 23.81 -9.88
CA PRO A 11 -17.92 23.46 -11.30
C PRO A 11 -17.35 22.04 -11.45
N PHE A 12 -18.16 21.01 -11.25
CA PHE A 12 -17.87 19.68 -11.74
C PHE A 12 -18.31 19.60 -13.21
N GLY A 13 -17.45 20.06 -14.11
CA GLY A 13 -17.55 19.80 -15.54
C GLY A 13 -16.95 18.46 -15.89
N VAL A 14 -17.48 17.35 -15.39
CA VAL A 14 -17.31 16.02 -15.97
C VAL A 14 -18.65 15.67 -16.60
N PRO A 15 -18.73 15.36 -17.90
CA PRO A 15 -19.97 14.87 -18.49
C PRO A 15 -20.39 13.63 -17.73
N LEU A 16 -21.56 13.67 -17.11
CA LEU A 16 -22.30 12.49 -16.69
C LEU A 16 -22.59 11.66 -17.96
N LEU A 17 -21.69 10.77 -18.31
CA LEU A 17 -22.03 9.62 -19.12
C LEU A 17 -22.92 8.76 -18.22
N ILE A 18 -24.22 8.96 -18.38
CA ILE A 18 -25.26 8.12 -17.81
C ILE A 18 -24.90 6.68 -18.15
N GLY A 19 -24.46 5.93 -17.11
CA GLY A 19 -24.16 4.52 -17.24
C GLY A 19 -25.39 3.82 -17.82
N ARG A 20 -25.23 3.18 -18.99
CA ARG A 20 -26.21 2.23 -19.47
C ARG A 20 -26.29 1.13 -18.42
N TYR A 21 -27.47 0.91 -17.89
CA TYR A 21 -27.76 -0.27 -17.07
C TYR A 21 -27.53 -1.51 -17.94
N PHE A 22 -26.46 -2.23 -17.64
CA PHE A 22 -26.24 -3.54 -18.27
C PHE A 22 -27.26 -4.51 -17.66
N HIS A 23 -28.16 -4.98 -18.48
CA HIS A 23 -29.21 -5.92 -18.08
C HIS A 23 -28.76 -7.39 -18.16
N ASN A 24 -27.48 -7.63 -18.59
CA ASN A 24 -26.99 -8.99 -18.75
C ASN A 24 -25.46 -9.04 -18.61
N THR A 25 -24.93 -9.97 -17.82
CA THR A 25 -23.50 -10.22 -17.64
C THR A 25 -22.79 -10.53 -18.96
N GLU A 26 -23.47 -11.22 -19.88
CA GLU A 26 -22.94 -11.53 -21.21
C GLU A 26 -22.68 -10.26 -22.06
N ASP A 27 -23.58 -9.27 -21.99
CA ASP A 27 -23.41 -8.00 -22.71
C ASP A 27 -22.23 -7.21 -22.17
N TYR A 28 -21.97 -7.27 -20.86
CA TYR A 28 -20.83 -6.63 -20.23
C TYR A 28 -19.50 -7.24 -20.70
N LEU A 29 -19.39 -8.56 -20.77
CA LEU A 29 -18.19 -9.27 -21.24
C LEU A 29 -17.92 -9.08 -22.73
N MET A 30 -18.97 -8.97 -23.55
CA MET A 30 -18.84 -8.71 -24.99
C MET A 30 -18.39 -7.27 -25.27
N GLU A 31 -18.72 -6.30 -24.44
CA GLU A 31 -18.35 -4.89 -24.59
C GLU A 31 -16.92 -4.61 -24.08
N HIS A 32 -16.41 -5.39 -23.11
CA HIS A 32 -15.13 -5.16 -22.46
C HIS A 32 -14.15 -6.32 -22.64
N GLN A 33 -12.90 -6.00 -23.01
CA GLN A 33 -11.83 -7.01 -23.09
C GLN A 33 -11.31 -7.37 -21.68
N MET A 34 -11.39 -6.45 -20.73
CA MET A 34 -11.11 -6.63 -19.30
C MET A 34 -11.90 -5.59 -18.50
N PHE A 35 -12.02 -5.82 -17.21
CA PHE A 35 -12.45 -4.78 -16.28
C PHE A 35 -11.52 -4.73 -15.05
N CYS A 36 -11.09 -3.54 -14.65
CA CYS A 36 -10.35 -3.34 -13.42
C CYS A 36 -10.39 -1.87 -13.01
N PHE A 37 -10.75 -1.57 -11.78
CA PHE A 37 -10.80 -0.20 -11.22
C PHE A 37 -10.21 -0.09 -9.81
N GLN A 38 -9.35 -1.06 -9.45
CA GLN A 38 -8.88 -1.24 -8.06
C GLN A 38 -7.77 -0.27 -7.62
N CYS A 39 -7.24 0.59 -8.52
CA CYS A 39 -6.16 1.51 -8.18
C CYS A 39 -6.41 2.92 -8.71
N GLU A 40 -5.66 3.88 -8.20
CA GLU A 40 -5.76 5.29 -8.57
C GLU A 40 -5.47 5.57 -10.05
N GLN A 41 -4.65 4.73 -10.70
CA GLN A 41 -4.30 4.88 -12.10
C GLN A 41 -5.35 4.38 -13.08
N THR A 42 -6.45 3.85 -12.60
CA THR A 42 -7.57 3.39 -13.41
C THR A 42 -7.89 4.37 -14.55
N ALA A 43 -8.03 3.85 -15.77
CA ALA A 43 -8.23 4.66 -16.97
C ALA A 43 -9.45 5.58 -16.84
N GLY A 44 -9.26 6.88 -17.06
CA GLY A 44 -10.31 7.88 -16.97
C GLY A 44 -10.95 8.04 -15.59
N CYS A 45 -10.39 7.46 -14.54
CA CYS A 45 -10.99 7.35 -13.20
C CYS A 45 -12.35 6.60 -13.21
N THR A 46 -12.55 5.68 -14.15
CA THR A 46 -13.78 4.88 -14.29
C THR A 46 -13.51 3.38 -14.33
N GLY A 47 -12.53 2.94 -15.10
CA GLY A 47 -12.16 1.54 -15.24
C GLY A 47 -11.22 1.30 -16.42
N CYS A 48 -10.32 0.33 -16.27
CA CYS A 48 -9.53 -0.22 -17.37
C CYS A 48 -10.36 -1.29 -18.08
N THR A 49 -10.78 -1.05 -19.31
CA THR A 49 -11.71 -1.93 -20.08
C THR A 49 -11.12 -2.41 -21.42
N GLY A 50 -9.90 -1.95 -21.77
CA GLY A 50 -9.25 -2.25 -23.05
C GLY A 50 -8.45 -3.56 -23.05
N ARG A 51 -7.40 -3.60 -23.87
CA ARG A 51 -6.49 -4.74 -23.97
C ARG A 51 -5.53 -4.86 -22.80
N SER A 52 -5.28 -3.74 -22.10
CA SER A 52 -4.42 -3.70 -20.92
C SER A 52 -4.85 -2.60 -19.96
N GLY A 53 -4.56 -2.78 -18.69
CA GLY A 53 -4.64 -1.73 -17.67
C GLY A 53 -3.54 -0.69 -17.80
N VAL A 54 -3.71 0.48 -17.18
CA VAL A 54 -2.69 1.54 -17.13
C VAL A 54 -1.40 1.05 -16.48
N CYS A 55 -1.49 0.13 -15.51
CA CYS A 55 -0.35 -0.51 -14.86
C CYS A 55 0.42 -1.51 -15.74
N GLY A 56 -0.05 -1.79 -16.95
CA GLY A 56 0.52 -2.80 -17.86
C GLY A 56 -0.05 -4.21 -17.72
N LYS A 57 -1.00 -4.44 -16.81
CA LYS A 57 -1.73 -5.71 -16.68
C LYS A 57 -2.47 -6.01 -17.99
N THR A 58 -2.26 -7.21 -18.56
CA THR A 58 -3.01 -7.67 -19.73
C THR A 58 -4.45 -8.07 -19.37
N ALA A 59 -5.32 -8.15 -20.37
CA ALA A 59 -6.68 -8.66 -20.17
C ALA A 59 -6.67 -10.11 -19.62
N GLN A 60 -5.71 -10.94 -20.05
CA GLN A 60 -5.56 -12.31 -19.55
C GLN A 60 -5.20 -12.34 -18.06
N ILE A 61 -4.23 -11.51 -17.64
CA ILE A 61 -3.86 -11.40 -16.21
C ILE A 61 -5.04 -10.88 -15.38
N ALA A 62 -5.82 -9.91 -15.90
CA ALA A 62 -7.00 -9.42 -15.20
C ALA A 62 -8.03 -10.55 -14.96
N ARG A 63 -8.33 -11.34 -16.00
CA ARG A 63 -9.24 -12.50 -15.89
C ARG A 63 -8.71 -13.56 -14.91
N LEU A 64 -7.43 -13.90 -14.95
CA LEU A 64 -6.84 -14.86 -14.00
C LEU A 64 -6.90 -14.35 -12.55
N GLN A 65 -6.72 -13.04 -12.33
CA GLN A 65 -6.88 -12.46 -10.99
C GLN A 65 -8.35 -12.46 -10.53
N ASP A 66 -9.30 -12.30 -11.44
CA ASP A 66 -10.73 -12.44 -11.14
C ASP A 66 -11.06 -13.90 -10.82
N GLN A 67 -10.59 -14.87 -11.62
CA GLN A 67 -10.73 -16.28 -11.34
C GLN A 67 -10.11 -16.69 -9.99
N LEU A 68 -8.90 -16.19 -9.68
CA LEU A 68 -8.28 -16.40 -8.37
C LEU A 68 -9.17 -15.83 -7.24
N THR A 69 -9.72 -14.64 -7.43
CA THR A 69 -10.61 -14.03 -6.44
C THR A 69 -11.88 -14.86 -6.25
N GLY A 70 -12.49 -15.34 -7.33
CA GLY A 70 -13.65 -16.23 -7.28
C GLY A 70 -13.35 -17.54 -6.57
N ALA A 71 -12.20 -18.15 -6.85
CA ALA A 71 -11.74 -19.37 -6.17
C ALA A 71 -11.50 -19.13 -4.67
N LEU A 72 -10.95 -17.98 -4.27
CA LEU A 72 -10.76 -17.60 -2.86
C LEU A 72 -12.10 -17.39 -2.13
N ILE A 73 -13.12 -16.82 -2.79
CA ILE A 73 -14.48 -16.72 -2.25
C ILE A 73 -15.06 -18.12 -2.06
N GLY A 74 -14.87 -19.01 -3.03
CA GLY A 74 -15.27 -20.42 -2.91
C GLY A 74 -14.55 -21.14 -1.76
N LEU A 75 -13.25 -20.91 -1.57
CA LEU A 75 -12.49 -21.43 -0.43
C LEU A 75 -13.02 -20.89 0.90
N ALA A 76 -13.29 -19.59 0.97
CA ALA A 76 -13.84 -18.95 2.17
C ALA A 76 -15.18 -19.59 2.57
N ARG A 77 -16.07 -19.81 1.62
CA ARG A 77 -17.34 -20.54 1.82
C ARG A 77 -17.12 -21.98 2.31
N THR A 78 -16.07 -22.63 1.83
CA THR A 78 -15.73 -24.00 2.22
C THR A 78 -15.15 -24.09 3.64
N THR A 79 -14.64 -22.98 4.22
CA THR A 79 -14.15 -23.00 5.62
C THR A 79 -15.28 -23.12 6.63
N ASP A 80 -16.51 -22.72 6.29
CA ASP A 80 -17.67 -22.81 7.18
C ASP A 80 -18.05 -24.28 7.43
N GLY A 81 -18.14 -24.67 8.69
CA GLY A 81 -18.45 -26.04 9.10
C GLY A 81 -17.32 -27.06 8.90
N ASN A 82 -16.17 -26.68 8.37
CA ASN A 82 -14.99 -27.51 8.16
C ASN A 82 -13.83 -27.11 9.10
N GLN A 83 -12.68 -27.79 8.98
CA GLN A 83 -11.51 -27.55 9.82
C GLN A 83 -10.36 -26.94 8.99
N PRO A 84 -10.35 -25.62 8.78
CA PRO A 84 -9.22 -24.94 8.15
C PRO A 84 -7.96 -25.06 9.00
N THR A 85 -6.81 -25.13 8.34
CA THR A 85 -5.49 -25.19 8.96
C THR A 85 -4.77 -23.83 8.81
N GLU A 86 -3.59 -23.71 9.40
CA GLU A 86 -2.73 -22.53 9.17
C GLU A 86 -2.42 -22.33 7.68
N ASP A 87 -2.21 -23.41 6.94
CA ASP A 87 -1.99 -23.36 5.49
C ASP A 87 -3.21 -22.83 4.73
N THR A 88 -4.44 -23.13 5.19
CA THR A 88 -5.66 -22.56 4.61
C THR A 88 -5.67 -21.03 4.77
N TRP A 89 -5.34 -20.53 5.96
CA TRP A 89 -5.30 -19.10 6.24
C TRP A 89 -4.19 -18.39 5.47
N ARG A 90 -3.01 -19.01 5.42
CA ARG A 90 -1.88 -18.53 4.62
C ARG A 90 -2.27 -18.42 3.15
N LEU A 91 -2.93 -19.43 2.60
CA LEU A 91 -3.35 -19.47 1.20
C LEU A 91 -4.37 -18.37 0.87
N LEU A 92 -5.32 -18.09 1.77
CA LEU A 92 -6.23 -16.95 1.62
C LEU A 92 -5.48 -15.62 1.58
N ALA A 93 -4.54 -15.39 2.50
CA ALA A 93 -3.74 -14.17 2.53
C ALA A 93 -2.83 -14.04 1.30
N GLU A 94 -2.10 -15.10 0.91
CA GLU A 94 -1.22 -15.10 -0.26
C GLU A 94 -2.01 -14.89 -1.56
N GLY A 95 -3.17 -15.55 -1.70
CA GLY A 95 -4.02 -15.40 -2.87
C GLY A 95 -4.57 -13.98 -3.02
N LEU A 96 -5.06 -13.38 -1.93
CA LEU A 96 -5.49 -11.99 -1.91
C LEU A 96 -4.33 -11.04 -2.24
N PHE A 97 -3.16 -11.22 -1.64
CA PHE A 97 -1.99 -10.39 -1.88
C PHE A 97 -1.49 -10.51 -3.33
N THR A 98 -1.55 -11.70 -3.93
CA THR A 98 -1.21 -11.92 -5.36
C THR A 98 -2.02 -11.01 -6.29
N THR A 99 -3.26 -10.66 -5.92
CA THR A 99 -4.15 -9.81 -6.73
C THR A 99 -4.00 -8.30 -6.47
N VAL A 100 -3.16 -7.90 -5.51
CA VAL A 100 -2.86 -6.47 -5.25
C VAL A 100 -2.19 -5.85 -6.48
N THR A 101 -2.42 -4.56 -6.68
CA THR A 101 -1.87 -3.82 -7.82
C THR A 101 -0.33 -3.91 -7.86
N ASN A 102 0.22 -4.23 -9.02
CA ASN A 102 1.66 -4.30 -9.28
C ASN A 102 2.42 -5.34 -8.42
N VAL A 103 1.78 -6.48 -8.13
CA VAL A 103 2.41 -7.65 -7.51
C VAL A 103 2.70 -8.71 -8.56
N ASN A 104 1.69 -9.30 -9.17
CA ASN A 104 1.88 -10.45 -10.04
C ASN A 104 1.34 -10.23 -11.45
N PHE A 105 2.22 -10.37 -12.44
CA PHE A 105 1.95 -10.24 -13.87
C PHE A 105 2.20 -11.55 -14.63
N ASN A 106 2.44 -12.66 -13.93
CA ASN A 106 2.81 -13.94 -14.53
C ASN A 106 1.62 -14.91 -14.50
N GLU A 107 1.16 -15.31 -15.68
CA GLU A 107 0.01 -16.21 -15.85
C GLU A 107 0.22 -17.57 -15.15
N GLU A 108 1.43 -18.14 -15.26
CA GLU A 108 1.75 -19.47 -14.69
C GLU A 108 1.68 -19.44 -13.16
N THR A 109 2.20 -18.40 -12.53
CA THR A 109 2.20 -18.28 -11.07
C THR A 109 0.81 -18.03 -10.52
N ILE A 110 -0.02 -17.21 -11.20
CA ILE A 110 -1.42 -16.99 -10.81
C ILE A 110 -2.23 -18.27 -11.00
N GLN A 111 -2.06 -18.99 -12.11
CA GLN A 111 -2.72 -20.28 -12.33
C GLN A 111 -2.29 -21.32 -11.29
N GLY A 112 -1.01 -21.34 -10.93
CA GLY A 112 -0.48 -22.18 -9.85
C GLY A 112 -1.17 -21.88 -8.50
N MET A 113 -1.42 -20.61 -8.19
CA MET A 113 -2.15 -20.21 -6.99
C MET A 113 -3.62 -20.67 -7.04
N ILE A 114 -4.32 -20.52 -8.17
CA ILE A 114 -5.69 -21.05 -8.37
C ILE A 114 -5.72 -22.55 -8.12
N ASN A 115 -4.77 -23.30 -8.66
CA ASN A 115 -4.69 -24.76 -8.48
C ASN A 115 -4.48 -25.13 -7.00
N ARG A 116 -3.65 -24.38 -6.26
CA ARG A 116 -3.47 -24.57 -4.81
C ARG A 116 -4.77 -24.31 -4.04
N VAL A 117 -5.50 -23.26 -4.40
CA VAL A 117 -6.80 -22.93 -3.79
C VAL A 117 -7.81 -24.06 -4.03
N HIS A 118 -7.90 -24.59 -5.25
CA HIS A 118 -8.80 -25.71 -5.57
C HIS A 118 -8.40 -26.99 -4.83
N ALA A 119 -7.11 -27.29 -4.71
CA ALA A 119 -6.64 -28.44 -3.94
C ALA A 119 -7.00 -28.32 -2.45
N GLU A 120 -6.94 -27.13 -1.88
CA GLU A 120 -7.32 -26.88 -0.48
C GLU A 120 -8.83 -26.99 -0.28
N LYS A 121 -9.65 -26.52 -1.25
CA LYS A 121 -11.10 -26.72 -1.25
C LYS A 121 -11.45 -28.21 -1.23
N GLU A 122 -10.82 -29.01 -2.10
CA GLU A 122 -11.03 -30.47 -2.14
C GLU A 122 -10.60 -31.14 -0.83
N ARG A 123 -9.50 -30.69 -0.19
CA ARG A 123 -9.07 -31.20 1.11
C ARG A 123 -10.10 -30.94 2.22
N LEU A 124 -10.68 -29.72 2.24
CA LEU A 124 -11.66 -29.31 3.25
C LEU A 124 -13.03 -29.97 3.05
N ALA A 125 -13.47 -30.13 1.82
CA ALA A 125 -14.78 -30.68 1.46
C ALA A 125 -14.65 -31.66 0.29
N PRO A 126 -14.17 -32.90 0.54
CA PRO A 126 -13.96 -33.89 -0.52
C PRO A 126 -15.21 -34.19 -1.31
N GLY A 127 -15.10 -34.16 -2.66
CA GLY A 127 -16.21 -34.43 -3.59
C GLY A 127 -17.13 -33.23 -3.84
N CYS A 128 -17.04 -32.13 -3.12
CA CYS A 128 -17.84 -30.93 -3.38
C CYS A 128 -17.34 -30.14 -4.60
N VAL A 129 -16.06 -30.26 -4.96
CA VAL A 129 -15.47 -29.56 -6.11
C VAL A 129 -15.94 -30.14 -7.45
N LEU A 130 -16.35 -31.43 -7.46
CA LEU A 130 -16.84 -32.11 -8.66
C LEU A 130 -18.38 -32.07 -8.82
N CYS A 131 -19.10 -31.64 -7.80
CA CYS A 131 -20.53 -31.42 -7.90
C CYS A 131 -20.77 -30.10 -8.64
N ALA A 132 -21.11 -30.16 -9.90
CA ALA A 132 -21.87 -29.10 -10.55
C ALA A 132 -23.18 -28.95 -9.78
N ASP A 133 -23.08 -28.25 -8.70
CA ASP A 133 -24.05 -27.78 -7.75
C ASP A 133 -25.42 -28.51 -7.59
N PRO A 134 -25.68 -29.08 -6.39
CA PRO A 134 -27.00 -28.89 -5.80
C PRO A 134 -26.98 -28.00 -4.53
N CYS A 135 -25.82 -27.62 -3.98
CA CYS A 135 -25.77 -26.80 -2.77
C CYS A 135 -25.25 -25.37 -2.98
N GLY A 136 -24.79 -25.00 -4.19
CA GLY A 136 -24.44 -23.60 -4.56
C GLY A 136 -23.37 -22.91 -3.73
N ARG A 137 -22.84 -23.54 -2.67
CA ARG A 137 -22.08 -22.87 -1.62
C ARG A 137 -20.56 -22.98 -1.74
N THR A 138 -20.04 -23.94 -2.49
CA THR A 138 -18.58 -24.20 -2.58
C THR A 138 -17.99 -23.93 -3.95
N GLY A 139 -18.81 -23.57 -4.94
CA GLY A 139 -18.38 -23.16 -6.28
C GLY A 139 -17.52 -21.89 -6.22
N ASP A 140 -16.71 -21.69 -7.26
CA ASP A 140 -16.04 -20.40 -7.44
C ASP A 140 -17.10 -19.32 -7.69
N TYR A 141 -16.80 -18.10 -7.24
CA TYR A 141 -17.68 -16.97 -7.48
C TYR A 141 -17.34 -16.31 -8.82
N GLU A 142 -18.36 -16.02 -9.61
CA GLU A 142 -18.17 -15.32 -10.88
C GLU A 142 -18.03 -13.81 -10.63
N MET A 143 -16.85 -13.27 -10.83
CA MET A 143 -16.56 -11.86 -10.53
C MET A 143 -17.38 -10.88 -11.37
N GLU A 144 -17.90 -11.31 -12.50
CA GLU A 144 -18.84 -10.58 -13.33
C GLU A 144 -20.13 -10.19 -12.58
N GLU A 145 -20.57 -11.02 -11.65
CA GLU A 145 -21.72 -10.71 -10.77
C GLU A 145 -21.43 -9.48 -9.90
N LEU A 146 -20.21 -9.41 -9.36
CA LEU A 146 -19.78 -8.24 -8.60
C LEU A 146 -19.68 -7.00 -9.50
N TRP A 147 -19.03 -7.13 -10.66
CA TRP A 147 -18.84 -5.99 -11.56
C TRP A 147 -20.14 -5.46 -12.15
N GLY A 148 -21.14 -6.34 -12.34
CA GLY A 148 -22.49 -6.02 -12.82
C GLY A 148 -23.49 -5.66 -11.73
N ALA A 149 -23.13 -5.72 -10.44
CA ALA A 149 -24.03 -5.42 -9.32
C ALA A 149 -24.47 -3.94 -9.33
N GLN A 150 -25.56 -3.66 -8.62
CA GLN A 150 -26.04 -2.30 -8.37
C GLN A 150 -24.89 -1.45 -7.79
N GLU A 151 -24.78 -0.19 -8.21
CA GLU A 151 -23.60 0.66 -8.02
C GLU A 151 -23.15 0.79 -6.55
N ASP A 152 -24.12 0.96 -5.62
CA ASP A 152 -23.79 1.08 -4.19
C ASP A 152 -23.35 -0.27 -3.60
N ILE A 153 -23.99 -1.35 -3.98
CA ILE A 153 -23.60 -2.73 -3.59
C ILE A 153 -22.20 -3.04 -4.12
N ARG A 154 -21.95 -2.79 -5.41
CA ARG A 154 -20.63 -2.94 -6.02
C ARG A 154 -19.57 -2.12 -5.28
N SER A 155 -19.90 -0.87 -4.90
CA SER A 155 -19.03 0.03 -4.16
C SER A 155 -18.67 -0.55 -2.77
N LEU A 156 -19.63 -1.00 -1.99
CA LEU A 156 -19.40 -1.59 -0.66
C LEU A 156 -18.62 -2.91 -0.75
N LYS A 157 -19.01 -3.82 -1.67
CA LYS A 157 -18.26 -5.06 -1.91
C LYS A 157 -16.81 -4.78 -2.37
N SER A 158 -16.60 -3.75 -3.19
CA SER A 158 -15.26 -3.32 -3.61
C SER A 158 -14.43 -2.77 -2.45
N LEU A 159 -15.04 -2.00 -1.54
CA LEU A 159 -14.37 -1.53 -0.32
C LEU A 159 -13.92 -2.71 0.57
N ILE A 160 -14.78 -3.71 0.75
CA ILE A 160 -14.44 -4.93 1.49
C ILE A 160 -13.30 -5.66 0.80
N LEU A 161 -13.46 -6.01 -0.49
CA LEU A 161 -12.49 -6.80 -1.24
C LEU A 161 -11.12 -6.11 -1.32
N PHE A 162 -11.10 -4.82 -1.65
CA PHE A 162 -9.84 -4.09 -1.76
C PHE A 162 -9.22 -3.81 -0.38
N GLY A 163 -10.04 -3.61 0.64
CA GLY A 163 -9.58 -3.53 2.02
C GLY A 163 -8.88 -4.81 2.47
N VAL A 164 -9.49 -5.98 2.29
CA VAL A 164 -8.86 -7.25 2.70
C VAL A 164 -7.67 -7.63 1.82
N ARG A 165 -7.61 -7.22 0.55
CA ARG A 165 -6.40 -7.35 -0.28
C ARG A 165 -5.23 -6.58 0.31
N GLY A 166 -5.45 -5.35 0.77
CA GLY A 166 -4.44 -4.53 1.45
C GLY A 166 -4.02 -5.14 2.78
N MET A 167 -4.98 -5.57 3.61
CA MET A 167 -4.73 -6.23 4.89
C MET A 167 -3.94 -7.53 4.72
N ALA A 168 -4.19 -8.30 3.64
CA ALA A 168 -3.50 -9.55 3.34
C ALA A 168 -1.99 -9.36 3.13
N ALA A 169 -1.57 -8.21 2.58
CA ALA A 169 -0.16 -7.88 2.47
C ALA A 169 0.49 -7.74 3.85
N TYR A 170 -0.17 -7.08 4.79
CA TYR A 170 0.32 -6.93 6.16
C TYR A 170 0.35 -8.26 6.92
N ALA A 171 -0.72 -9.06 6.80
CA ALA A 171 -0.77 -10.38 7.39
C ALA A 171 0.34 -11.29 6.86
N HIS A 172 0.61 -11.27 5.55
CA HIS A 172 1.68 -12.04 4.93
C HIS A 172 3.05 -11.68 5.51
N HIS A 173 3.38 -10.38 5.63
CA HIS A 173 4.65 -9.96 6.23
C HIS A 173 4.79 -10.38 7.69
N ALA A 174 3.72 -10.38 8.47
CA ALA A 174 3.73 -10.90 9.83
C ALA A 174 3.92 -12.43 9.85
N MET A 175 3.23 -13.16 8.97
CA MET A 175 3.33 -14.63 8.83
C MET A 175 4.73 -15.09 8.47
N VAL A 176 5.44 -14.35 7.58
CA VAL A 176 6.84 -14.65 7.20
C VAL A 176 7.77 -14.59 8.41
N LEU A 177 7.45 -13.77 9.40
CA LEU A 177 8.18 -13.66 10.67
C LEU A 177 7.66 -14.61 11.76
N GLY A 178 6.69 -15.47 11.45
CA GLY A 178 6.10 -16.43 12.40
C GLY A 178 5.00 -15.86 13.28
N TYR A 179 4.45 -14.69 12.95
CA TYR A 179 3.37 -14.06 13.70
C TYR A 179 2.04 -14.25 12.97
N GLN A 180 1.04 -14.74 13.69
CA GLN A 180 -0.32 -14.95 13.19
C GLN A 180 -1.35 -14.50 14.23
N ASP A 181 -2.55 -14.20 13.77
CA ASP A 181 -3.69 -13.84 14.61
C ASP A 181 -4.96 -14.52 14.07
N ASP A 182 -5.61 -15.32 14.90
CA ASP A 182 -6.79 -16.11 14.51
C ASP A 182 -7.98 -15.23 14.10
N GLU A 183 -8.18 -14.08 14.71
CA GLU A 183 -9.28 -13.17 14.34
C GLU A 183 -9.06 -12.56 12.98
N VAL A 184 -7.81 -12.13 12.69
CA VAL A 184 -7.42 -11.62 11.38
C VAL A 184 -7.58 -12.72 10.33
N ASN A 185 -7.10 -13.93 10.60
CA ASN A 185 -7.18 -15.07 9.70
C ASN A 185 -8.65 -15.42 9.35
N ARG A 186 -9.50 -15.58 10.36
CA ARG A 186 -10.94 -15.89 10.18
C ARG A 186 -11.68 -14.76 9.47
N PHE A 187 -11.25 -13.52 9.67
CA PHE A 187 -11.90 -12.39 9.04
C PHE A 187 -11.70 -12.35 7.53
N PHE A 188 -10.58 -12.85 6.99
CA PHE A 188 -10.43 -13.01 5.55
C PHE A 188 -11.55 -13.86 4.93
N ALA A 189 -11.85 -15.00 5.56
CA ALA A 189 -12.95 -15.86 5.09
C ALA A 189 -14.31 -15.16 5.24
N LYS A 190 -14.58 -14.50 6.38
CA LYS A 190 -15.84 -13.77 6.60
C LYS A 190 -16.03 -12.65 5.57
N ALA A 191 -15.01 -11.87 5.29
CA ALA A 191 -15.07 -10.78 4.32
C ALA A 191 -15.29 -11.27 2.89
N LEU A 192 -14.57 -12.32 2.48
CA LEU A 192 -14.74 -12.94 1.17
C LEU A 192 -16.12 -13.59 1.03
N PHE A 193 -16.62 -14.21 2.08
CA PHE A 193 -17.99 -14.74 2.12
C PHE A 193 -18.99 -13.61 1.85
N ALA A 194 -18.89 -12.47 2.57
CA ALA A 194 -19.78 -11.33 2.39
C ALA A 194 -19.74 -10.75 0.96
N VAL A 195 -18.57 -10.74 0.32
CA VAL A 195 -18.44 -10.33 -1.09
C VAL A 195 -19.19 -11.26 -2.02
N GLY A 196 -19.20 -12.57 -1.74
CA GLY A 196 -19.86 -13.59 -2.55
C GLY A 196 -21.37 -13.72 -2.36
N GLU A 197 -21.98 -13.06 -1.36
CA GLU A 197 -23.41 -13.21 -1.03
C GLU A 197 -24.24 -12.04 -1.55
N ASP A 198 -25.55 -12.27 -1.77
CA ASP A 198 -26.52 -11.24 -2.17
C ASP A 198 -27.02 -10.43 -0.98
N TRP A 199 -26.08 -9.74 -0.32
CA TRP A 199 -26.37 -8.92 0.83
C TRP A 199 -26.79 -7.50 0.47
N THR A 200 -27.65 -6.94 1.32
CA THR A 200 -28.10 -5.54 1.26
C THR A 200 -26.99 -4.58 1.72
N MET A 201 -27.21 -3.27 1.51
CA MET A 201 -26.27 -2.25 2.02
C MET A 201 -26.18 -2.29 3.55
N GLU A 202 -27.27 -2.52 4.25
CA GLU A 202 -27.34 -2.61 5.72
C GLU A 202 -26.53 -3.79 6.26
N GLU A 203 -26.41 -4.89 5.51
CA GLU A 203 -25.60 -6.06 5.85
C GLU A 203 -24.12 -5.87 5.50
N LEU A 204 -23.82 -5.18 4.39
CA LEU A 204 -22.45 -4.95 3.93
C LEU A 204 -21.71 -3.85 4.71
N LEU A 205 -22.39 -2.77 5.09
CA LEU A 205 -21.76 -1.62 5.76
C LEU A 205 -21.04 -2.00 7.06
N PRO A 206 -21.61 -2.84 7.95
CA PRO A 206 -20.89 -3.34 9.13
C PRO A 206 -19.59 -4.09 8.76
N ILE A 207 -19.57 -4.87 7.68
CA ILE A 207 -18.36 -5.58 7.23
C ILE A 207 -17.30 -4.59 6.72
N VAL A 208 -17.69 -3.53 6.01
CA VAL A 208 -16.76 -2.45 5.60
C VAL A 208 -16.06 -1.84 6.82
N MET A 209 -16.82 -1.56 7.89
CA MET A 209 -16.26 -1.01 9.14
C MET A 209 -15.39 -2.02 9.87
N GLU A 210 -15.77 -3.30 9.85
CA GLU A 210 -14.99 -4.39 10.45
C GLU A 210 -13.66 -4.63 9.71
N VAL A 211 -13.58 -4.38 8.39
CA VAL A 211 -12.28 -4.34 7.68
C VAL A 211 -11.33 -3.36 8.36
N GLY A 212 -11.81 -2.16 8.71
CA GLY A 212 -11.00 -1.16 9.41
C GLY A 212 -10.52 -1.63 10.77
N GLU A 213 -11.39 -2.25 11.57
CA GLU A 213 -11.07 -2.84 12.88
C GLU A 213 -10.02 -3.94 12.78
N LYS A 214 -10.25 -4.92 11.90
CA LYS A 214 -9.34 -6.06 11.78
C LYS A 214 -8.02 -5.68 11.11
N ASN A 215 -8.04 -4.68 10.23
CA ASN A 215 -6.80 -4.14 9.68
C ASN A 215 -5.97 -3.39 10.74
N TYR A 216 -6.60 -2.65 11.67
CA TYR A 216 -5.88 -2.06 12.81
C TYR A 216 -5.14 -3.13 13.61
N ARG A 217 -5.82 -4.23 13.96
CA ARG A 217 -5.22 -5.38 14.66
C ARG A 217 -4.12 -6.06 13.83
N CYS A 218 -4.31 -6.18 12.52
CA CYS A 218 -3.32 -6.76 11.61
C CYS A 218 -2.05 -5.88 11.52
N MET A 219 -2.21 -4.56 11.45
CA MET A 219 -1.07 -3.63 11.46
C MET A 219 -0.34 -3.64 12.80
N GLU A 220 -1.04 -3.77 13.94
CA GLU A 220 -0.43 -3.96 15.26
C GLU A 220 0.41 -5.24 15.30
N LEU A 221 -0.13 -6.34 14.76
CA LEU A 221 0.59 -7.62 14.66
C LEU A 221 1.89 -7.47 13.85
N LEU A 222 1.84 -6.78 12.72
CA LEU A 222 3.00 -6.54 11.87
C LEU A 222 4.03 -5.60 12.54
N ASP A 223 3.59 -4.52 13.19
CA ASP A 223 4.46 -3.62 13.95
C ASP A 223 5.22 -4.38 15.03
N ARG A 224 4.51 -5.25 15.77
CA ARG A 224 5.11 -6.13 16.76
C ARG A 224 6.11 -7.10 16.13
N ALA A 225 5.73 -7.78 15.06
CA ALA A 225 6.61 -8.72 14.35
C ALA A 225 7.91 -8.06 13.90
N ASN A 226 7.82 -6.87 13.30
CA ASN A 226 8.98 -6.12 12.83
C ASN A 226 9.85 -5.62 13.99
N THR A 227 9.25 -5.03 15.03
CA THR A 227 10.00 -4.42 16.13
C THR A 227 10.62 -5.46 17.07
N GLU A 228 9.99 -6.61 17.28
CA GLU A 228 10.57 -7.72 18.04
C GLU A 228 11.70 -8.42 17.27
N THR A 229 11.59 -8.48 15.92
CA THR A 229 12.60 -9.16 15.07
C THR A 229 13.80 -8.26 14.77
N TYR A 230 13.57 -6.98 14.47
CA TYR A 230 14.61 -6.07 13.96
C TYR A 230 14.97 -4.93 14.90
N GLY A 231 14.29 -4.82 16.04
CA GLY A 231 14.40 -3.72 16.99
C GLY A 231 13.54 -2.53 16.61
N ASN A 232 13.33 -1.61 17.55
CA ASN A 232 12.60 -0.38 17.26
C ASN A 232 13.42 0.53 16.32
N PRO A 233 12.82 1.08 15.26
CA PRO A 233 13.50 2.01 14.37
C PRO A 233 14.06 3.23 15.12
N VAL A 234 15.23 3.66 14.71
CA VAL A 234 15.89 4.87 15.22
C VAL A 234 16.16 5.86 14.11
N PRO A 235 16.02 7.17 14.34
CA PRO A 235 16.31 8.20 13.34
C PRO A 235 17.67 7.99 12.70
N THR A 236 17.70 7.90 11.38
CA THR A 236 18.90 7.55 10.61
C THR A 236 18.95 8.36 9.33
N THR A 237 20.05 9.06 9.11
CA THR A 237 20.34 9.73 7.84
C THR A 237 20.92 8.72 6.86
N VAL A 238 20.35 8.65 5.67
CA VAL A 238 20.66 7.68 4.62
C VAL A 238 21.21 8.42 3.39
N PRO A 239 22.45 8.11 2.94
CA PRO A 239 23.02 8.75 1.77
C PRO A 239 22.37 8.24 0.47
N LEU A 240 22.35 9.12 -0.54
CA LEU A 240 21.94 8.79 -1.90
C LEU A 240 23.13 8.53 -2.83
N THR A 241 24.34 8.55 -2.31
CA THR A 241 25.58 8.22 -3.06
C THR A 241 25.73 6.71 -3.16
N VAL A 242 26.01 6.22 -4.37
CA VAL A 242 26.36 4.81 -4.63
C VAL A 242 27.87 4.72 -4.72
N GLU A 243 28.47 3.92 -3.83
CA GLU A 243 29.91 3.66 -3.83
C GLU A 243 30.32 2.80 -5.04
N LYS A 244 31.54 2.94 -5.49
CA LYS A 244 32.13 2.12 -6.57
C LYS A 244 32.11 0.64 -6.23
N GLY A 245 32.06 -0.20 -7.26
CA GLY A 245 32.12 -1.66 -7.13
C GLY A 245 30.74 -2.32 -7.23
N PRO A 246 30.68 -3.64 -7.10
CA PRO A 246 29.45 -4.42 -7.23
C PRO A 246 28.42 -4.03 -6.18
N PHE A 247 27.16 -3.91 -6.60
CA PHE A 247 26.04 -3.65 -5.69
C PHE A 247 24.75 -4.29 -6.18
N ILE A 248 23.78 -4.39 -5.28
CA ILE A 248 22.41 -4.87 -5.53
C ILE A 248 21.45 -3.76 -5.08
N VAL A 249 20.41 -3.52 -5.87
CA VAL A 249 19.28 -2.69 -5.46
C VAL A 249 18.12 -3.59 -5.07
N ILE A 250 17.59 -3.43 -3.86
CA ILE A 250 16.43 -4.17 -3.36
C ILE A 250 15.23 -3.24 -3.21
N SER A 251 14.09 -3.63 -3.77
CA SER A 251 12.84 -2.86 -3.78
C SER A 251 11.68 -3.70 -3.26
N GLY A 252 10.68 -3.04 -2.69
CA GLY A 252 9.51 -3.67 -2.09
C GLY A 252 9.41 -3.36 -0.60
N HIS A 253 8.86 -4.30 0.19
CA HIS A 253 8.54 -4.05 1.60
C HIS A 253 9.13 -5.11 2.54
N ASP A 254 9.51 -6.27 2.04
CA ASP A 254 9.84 -7.44 2.85
C ASP A 254 11.21 -7.30 3.52
N LEU A 255 11.21 -7.04 4.83
CA LEU A 255 12.43 -6.91 5.63
C LEU A 255 13.13 -8.25 5.87
N HIS A 256 12.39 -9.37 5.79
CA HIS A 256 12.96 -10.71 5.92
C HIS A 256 13.85 -11.05 4.72
N ASP A 257 13.35 -10.80 3.51
CA ASP A 257 14.14 -10.99 2.28
C ASP A 257 15.38 -10.09 2.28
N LEU A 258 15.27 -8.84 2.73
CA LEU A 258 16.44 -7.96 2.89
C LEU A 258 17.45 -8.55 3.89
N LYS A 259 17.00 -9.03 5.04
CA LYS A 259 17.89 -9.64 6.03
C LYS A 259 18.64 -10.84 5.46
N LEU A 260 17.93 -11.75 4.81
CA LEU A 260 18.54 -12.92 4.16
C LEU A 260 19.54 -12.52 3.06
N LEU A 261 19.23 -11.49 2.27
CA LEU A 261 20.15 -10.96 1.28
C LEU A 261 21.41 -10.39 1.93
N LEU A 262 21.28 -9.63 3.01
CA LEU A 262 22.39 -9.07 3.77
C LEU A 262 23.29 -10.19 4.35
N GLU A 263 22.69 -11.25 4.89
CA GLU A 263 23.43 -12.42 5.40
C GLU A 263 24.21 -13.12 4.28
N GLN A 264 23.58 -13.35 3.13
CA GLN A 264 24.20 -14.04 2.00
C GLN A 264 25.25 -13.20 1.27
N THR A 265 25.19 -11.87 1.35
CA THR A 265 26.18 -10.97 0.71
C THR A 265 27.32 -10.55 1.63
N GLN A 266 27.25 -10.88 2.92
CA GLN A 266 28.27 -10.48 3.90
C GLN A 266 29.65 -11.01 3.50
N GLY A 267 30.62 -10.10 3.44
CA GLY A 267 32.02 -10.41 3.11
C GLY A 267 32.28 -10.70 1.62
N LYS A 268 31.29 -10.56 0.74
CA LYS A 268 31.45 -10.82 -0.70
C LYS A 268 31.86 -9.58 -1.52
N GLY A 269 32.06 -8.43 -0.87
CA GLY A 269 32.45 -7.19 -1.55
C GLY A 269 31.32 -6.57 -2.37
N ILE A 270 30.07 -6.84 -2.00
CA ILE A 270 28.84 -6.32 -2.64
C ILE A 270 28.16 -5.38 -1.68
N ASN A 271 27.84 -4.17 -2.13
CA ASN A 271 27.02 -3.21 -1.38
C ASN A 271 25.52 -3.39 -1.68
N ILE A 272 24.68 -3.12 -0.71
CA ILE A 272 23.23 -3.18 -0.84
C ILE A 272 22.66 -1.76 -0.72
N TYR A 273 21.78 -1.41 -1.66
CA TYR A 273 21.03 -0.16 -1.69
C TYR A 273 19.53 -0.45 -1.69
N THR A 274 18.82 0.25 -0.83
CA THR A 274 17.35 0.17 -0.80
C THR A 274 16.75 1.04 -1.91
N HIS A 275 15.51 0.74 -2.30
CA HIS A 275 14.71 1.54 -3.21
C HIS A 275 13.25 1.55 -2.74
N GLY A 276 12.57 2.69 -2.93
CA GLY A 276 11.14 2.81 -2.62
C GLY A 276 10.85 2.53 -1.15
N GLU A 277 9.91 1.66 -0.88
CA GLU A 277 9.46 1.32 0.49
C GLU A 277 10.49 0.53 1.31
N MET A 278 11.62 0.15 0.73
CA MET A 278 12.70 -0.48 1.51
C MET A 278 13.57 0.54 2.27
N LEU A 279 13.49 1.84 1.97
CA LEU A 279 14.25 2.89 2.65
C LEU A 279 14.16 2.82 4.19
N PRO A 280 12.99 2.61 4.82
CA PRO A 280 12.87 2.56 6.28
C PRO A 280 13.67 1.45 6.96
N ALA A 281 14.12 0.43 6.21
CA ALA A 281 14.98 -0.63 6.72
C ALA A 281 16.26 -0.09 7.39
N HIS A 282 16.76 1.06 6.93
CA HIS A 282 17.93 1.72 7.53
C HIS A 282 17.69 2.22 8.96
N GLY A 283 16.45 2.36 9.41
CA GLY A 283 16.11 2.70 10.78
C GLY A 283 16.20 1.52 11.75
N TYR A 284 16.05 0.29 11.28
CA TYR A 284 16.00 -0.90 12.15
C TYR A 284 17.40 -1.34 12.61
N PRO A 285 17.67 -1.43 13.93
CA PRO A 285 19.00 -1.75 14.47
C PRO A 285 19.60 -3.03 13.91
N GLU A 286 18.81 -4.12 13.82
CA GLU A 286 19.28 -5.43 13.37
C GLU A 286 19.59 -5.49 11.87
N LEU A 287 19.06 -4.57 11.07
CA LEU A 287 19.37 -4.46 9.64
C LEU A 287 20.54 -3.49 9.41
N LYS A 288 20.52 -2.32 10.04
CA LYS A 288 21.59 -1.33 9.86
C LYS A 288 22.96 -1.76 10.43
N ARG A 289 23.02 -2.81 11.24
CA ARG A 289 24.29 -3.37 11.72
C ARG A 289 25.17 -3.98 10.61
N TYR A 290 24.59 -4.28 9.44
CA TYR A 290 25.34 -4.78 8.29
C TYR A 290 26.03 -3.62 7.58
N PRO A 291 27.40 -3.53 7.59
CA PRO A 291 28.11 -2.34 7.10
C PRO A 291 28.02 -2.16 5.58
N HIS A 292 27.57 -3.16 4.85
CA HIS A 292 27.36 -3.12 3.41
C HIS A 292 25.92 -2.74 3.01
N LEU A 293 25.00 -2.53 3.96
CA LEU A 293 23.75 -1.79 3.73
C LEU A 293 24.10 -0.30 3.71
N LYS A 294 24.31 0.28 2.52
CA LYS A 294 25.01 1.57 2.36
C LYS A 294 24.10 2.77 2.28
N GLY A 295 23.04 2.69 1.51
CA GLY A 295 22.21 3.85 1.25
C GLY A 295 20.96 3.53 0.45
N ASN A 296 20.31 4.57 -0.05
CA ASN A 296 19.11 4.44 -0.88
C ASN A 296 19.41 4.86 -2.31
N PHE A 297 18.98 4.06 -3.27
CA PHE A 297 19.05 4.35 -4.70
C PHE A 297 17.67 4.74 -5.22
N GLY A 298 17.62 5.83 -5.98
CA GLY A 298 16.37 6.27 -6.60
C GLY A 298 15.32 6.78 -5.60
N THR A 299 14.08 6.76 -6.04
CA THR A 299 12.95 7.34 -5.32
C THR A 299 11.78 6.35 -5.20
N ALA A 300 10.56 6.76 -5.58
CA ALA A 300 9.37 5.94 -5.46
C ALA A 300 9.13 5.06 -6.71
N TRP A 301 8.21 4.10 -6.57
CA TRP A 301 7.84 3.11 -7.58
C TRP A 301 7.53 3.70 -8.96
N GLN A 302 6.94 4.88 -9.06
CA GLN A 302 6.57 5.52 -10.32
C GLN A 302 7.78 5.94 -11.18
N ASN A 303 8.96 6.05 -10.58
CA ASN A 303 10.18 6.47 -11.28
C ASN A 303 11.08 5.29 -11.71
N GLN A 304 10.76 4.05 -11.32
CA GLN A 304 11.56 2.84 -11.59
C GLN A 304 12.03 2.73 -13.03
N GLN A 305 11.14 2.92 -13.99
CA GLN A 305 11.45 2.76 -15.40
C GLN A 305 12.49 3.76 -15.94
N LYS A 306 12.68 4.88 -15.26
CA LYS A 306 13.71 5.88 -15.55
C LYS A 306 14.97 5.63 -14.73
N GLU A 307 14.81 5.34 -13.45
CA GLU A 307 15.90 5.21 -12.48
C GLU A 307 16.74 3.95 -12.71
N PHE A 308 16.10 2.84 -13.14
CA PHE A 308 16.80 1.58 -13.40
C PHE A 308 17.38 1.48 -14.84
N GLN A 309 17.14 2.48 -15.68
CA GLN A 309 17.73 2.51 -16.99
C GLN A 309 19.26 2.52 -16.88
N ASP A 310 19.91 1.59 -17.60
CA ASP A 310 21.38 1.47 -17.66
C ASP A 310 22.07 1.28 -16.29
N LEU A 311 21.33 0.87 -15.25
CA LEU A 311 21.87 0.58 -13.94
C LEU A 311 22.84 -0.62 -14.01
N PRO A 312 24.13 -0.51 -13.60
CA PRO A 312 25.09 -1.61 -13.66
C PRO A 312 24.97 -2.54 -12.44
N ALA A 313 23.75 -2.92 -12.06
CA ALA A 313 23.45 -3.75 -10.90
C ALA A 313 22.16 -4.56 -11.11
N PRO A 314 21.99 -5.72 -10.49
CA PRO A 314 20.73 -6.41 -10.41
C PRO A 314 19.75 -5.66 -9.49
N ILE A 315 18.46 -5.83 -9.78
CA ILE A 315 17.34 -5.29 -9.01
C ILE A 315 16.52 -6.46 -8.52
N LEU A 316 16.38 -6.60 -7.19
CA LEU A 316 15.55 -7.61 -6.54
C LEU A 316 14.25 -6.98 -6.06
N PHE A 317 13.12 -7.47 -6.58
CA PHE A 317 11.79 -7.11 -6.10
C PHE A 317 11.27 -8.17 -5.13
N THR A 318 10.95 -7.75 -3.92
CA THR A 318 10.44 -8.63 -2.86
C THR A 318 8.92 -8.65 -2.78
N THR A 319 8.26 -7.52 -3.09
CA THR A 319 6.81 -7.35 -3.09
C THR A 319 6.40 -6.32 -4.14
N ASN A 320 5.16 -5.80 -4.03
CA ASN A 320 4.73 -4.66 -4.83
C ASN A 320 5.63 -3.41 -4.50
N CYS A 321 5.76 -2.41 -5.26
CA CYS A 321 5.08 -2.09 -6.52
C CYS A 321 6.04 -2.33 -7.69
N LEU A 322 5.91 -3.41 -8.40
CA LEU A 322 6.70 -3.68 -9.60
C LEU A 322 6.08 -2.94 -10.79
N MET A 323 6.84 -2.05 -11.43
CA MET A 323 6.48 -1.50 -12.74
C MET A 323 7.00 -2.41 -13.85
N PRO A 324 6.26 -2.60 -14.97
CA PRO A 324 6.72 -3.43 -16.08
C PRO A 324 8.16 -3.08 -16.51
N PRO A 325 9.12 -4.02 -16.38
CA PRO A 325 10.52 -3.75 -16.66
C PRO A 325 10.77 -3.42 -18.13
N ARG A 326 11.55 -2.36 -18.40
CA ARG A 326 11.95 -1.99 -19.76
C ARG A 326 13.10 -2.88 -20.25
N ALA A 327 13.20 -3.04 -21.58
CA ALA A 327 14.25 -3.82 -22.23
C ALA A 327 15.67 -3.42 -21.80
N SER A 328 15.89 -2.13 -21.44
CA SER A 328 17.19 -1.61 -21.02
C SER A 328 17.74 -2.17 -19.70
N TYR A 329 16.87 -2.77 -18.85
CA TYR A 329 17.30 -3.37 -17.56
C TYR A 329 16.59 -4.68 -17.22
N ARG A 330 15.71 -5.19 -18.07
CA ARG A 330 14.93 -6.42 -17.83
C ARG A 330 15.78 -7.63 -17.48
N ASP A 331 16.95 -7.79 -18.12
CA ASP A 331 17.89 -8.88 -17.90
C ASP A 331 18.57 -8.86 -16.51
N ARG A 332 18.32 -7.84 -15.71
CA ARG A 332 18.87 -7.62 -14.37
C ARG A 332 17.82 -7.62 -13.27
N VAL A 333 16.55 -7.86 -13.63
CA VAL A 333 15.43 -7.90 -12.70
C VAL A 333 15.25 -9.32 -12.18
N PHE A 334 15.15 -9.42 -10.86
CA PHE A 334 14.82 -10.64 -10.11
C PHE A 334 13.57 -10.38 -9.26
N THR A 335 12.77 -11.41 -9.10
CA THR A 335 11.57 -11.36 -8.27
C THR A 335 11.61 -12.49 -7.24
N THR A 336 10.88 -12.35 -6.13
CA THR A 336 10.74 -13.40 -5.12
C THR A 336 9.36 -13.37 -4.48
N THR A 337 9.02 -14.38 -3.69
CA THR A 337 7.75 -14.48 -2.95
C THR A 337 6.54 -14.46 -3.90
N LEU A 338 5.65 -13.50 -3.77
CA LEU A 338 4.42 -13.38 -4.57
C LEU A 338 4.57 -12.45 -5.77
N VAL A 339 5.64 -11.62 -5.78
CA VAL A 339 5.87 -10.75 -6.92
C VAL A 339 6.46 -11.55 -8.07
N SER A 340 5.86 -11.43 -9.24
CA SER A 340 6.30 -12.17 -10.42
C SER A 340 6.01 -11.39 -11.71
N TYR A 341 6.94 -11.48 -12.65
CA TYR A 341 6.80 -10.90 -13.97
C TYR A 341 7.31 -11.90 -15.02
N PRO A 342 6.65 -12.01 -16.20
CA PRO A 342 7.10 -12.94 -17.25
C PRO A 342 8.56 -12.73 -17.63
N GLU A 343 9.26 -13.85 -17.89
CA GLU A 343 10.67 -13.88 -18.33
C GLU A 343 11.70 -13.40 -17.28
N MET A 344 11.28 -13.02 -16.06
CA MET A 344 12.20 -12.65 -14.98
C MET A 344 12.64 -13.89 -14.19
N THR A 345 13.88 -13.87 -13.72
CA THR A 345 14.35 -14.90 -12.79
C THR A 345 13.63 -14.73 -11.46
N HIS A 346 12.91 -15.77 -11.06
CA HIS A 346 12.21 -15.82 -9.78
C HIS A 346 13.01 -16.63 -8.77
N ILE A 347 13.26 -16.05 -7.60
CA ILE A 347 13.90 -16.70 -6.46
C ILE A 347 12.82 -17.45 -5.69
N GLY A 348 13.00 -18.74 -5.52
CA GLY A 348 12.03 -19.61 -4.85
C GLY A 348 11.97 -19.45 -3.34
N ASP A 349 11.19 -20.34 -2.71
CA ASP A 349 10.94 -20.31 -1.25
C ASP A 349 12.20 -20.63 -0.43
N ASP A 350 13.22 -21.27 -1.04
CA ASP A 350 14.52 -21.52 -0.43
C ASP A 350 15.35 -20.25 -0.22
N LYS A 351 14.93 -19.14 -0.84
CA LYS A 351 15.58 -17.82 -0.72
C LYS A 351 17.08 -17.87 -1.03
N ASP A 352 17.49 -18.69 -2.00
CA ASP A 352 18.87 -18.69 -2.51
C ASP A 352 19.08 -17.50 -3.45
N PHE A 353 19.71 -16.44 -2.94
CA PHE A 353 20.04 -15.24 -3.73
C PHE A 353 21.33 -15.36 -4.54
N THR A 354 21.93 -16.55 -4.66
CA THR A 354 23.13 -16.78 -5.46
C THR A 354 23.02 -16.22 -6.88
N PRO A 355 21.90 -16.37 -7.64
CA PRO A 355 21.79 -15.79 -8.98
C PRO A 355 21.88 -14.27 -9.00
N VAL A 356 21.33 -13.59 -7.98
CA VAL A 356 21.40 -12.13 -7.83
C VAL A 356 22.81 -11.68 -7.52
N ILE A 357 23.49 -12.41 -6.62
CA ILE A 357 24.88 -12.17 -6.18
C ILE A 357 25.83 -12.32 -7.37
N GLU A 358 25.74 -13.42 -8.12
CA GLU A 358 26.55 -13.66 -9.31
C GLU A 358 26.34 -12.60 -10.38
N LYS A 359 25.11 -12.16 -10.59
CA LYS A 359 24.79 -11.08 -11.52
C LYS A 359 25.43 -9.75 -11.09
N ALA A 360 25.43 -9.44 -9.78
CA ALA A 360 26.07 -8.23 -9.26
C ALA A 360 27.58 -8.25 -9.48
N LEU A 361 28.24 -9.38 -9.19
CA LEU A 361 29.67 -9.55 -9.42
C LEU A 361 30.02 -9.47 -10.91
N ALA A 362 29.22 -10.06 -11.78
CA ALA A 362 29.44 -10.03 -13.24
C ALA A 362 29.28 -8.62 -13.83
N LEU A 363 28.35 -7.82 -13.32
CA LEU A 363 28.13 -6.43 -13.76
C LEU A 363 29.20 -5.48 -13.22
N GLY A 364 29.78 -5.75 -12.04
CA GLY A 364 30.88 -5.01 -11.44
C GLY A 364 30.53 -3.65 -10.87
N GLY A 365 29.32 -3.16 -11.07
CA GLY A 365 28.86 -1.86 -10.54
C GLY A 365 29.50 -0.64 -11.21
N TYR A 366 29.49 0.50 -10.51
CA TYR A 366 30.11 1.72 -10.99
C TYR A 366 31.65 1.68 -10.79
N PRO A 367 32.43 2.25 -11.73
CA PRO A 367 33.90 2.30 -11.61
C PRO A 367 34.40 3.32 -10.58
N GLU A 368 33.55 4.28 -10.19
CA GLU A 368 33.82 5.33 -9.19
C GLU A 368 32.54 5.62 -8.41
N ASP A 369 32.67 6.27 -7.25
CA ASP A 369 31.54 6.70 -6.45
C ASP A 369 30.63 7.64 -7.25
N ARG A 370 29.31 7.43 -7.18
CA ARG A 370 28.33 8.19 -7.94
C ARG A 370 27.33 8.88 -7.01
N ALA A 371 27.37 10.20 -7.00
CA ALA A 371 26.40 10.99 -6.26
C ALA A 371 25.07 11.07 -7.02
N PHE A 372 23.99 10.79 -6.30
CA PHE A 372 22.62 11.01 -6.75
C PHE A 372 21.94 12.01 -5.82
N THR A 373 20.84 12.56 -6.29
CA THR A 373 20.01 13.48 -5.52
C THR A 373 18.56 13.03 -5.55
N GLY A 374 17.82 13.38 -4.51
CA GLY A 374 16.37 13.33 -4.52
C GLY A 374 15.78 14.31 -5.54
N ILE A 375 14.47 14.33 -5.67
CA ILE A 375 13.81 15.15 -6.69
C ILE A 375 13.90 16.66 -6.43
N ASN A 376 14.23 17.08 -5.22
CA ASN A 376 14.42 18.49 -4.83
C ASN A 376 15.90 18.87 -4.70
N GLY A 377 16.83 17.95 -5.00
CA GLY A 377 18.27 18.20 -5.01
C GLY A 377 19.02 17.81 -3.74
N GLY A 378 18.34 17.27 -2.72
CA GLY A 378 18.97 16.73 -1.51
C GLY A 378 19.83 15.51 -1.80
N THR A 379 20.94 15.34 -1.08
CA THR A 379 21.90 14.24 -1.22
C THR A 379 21.74 13.15 -0.17
N THR A 380 20.91 13.40 0.83
CA THR A 380 20.54 12.49 1.90
C THR A 380 19.05 12.54 2.16
N VAL A 381 18.53 11.49 2.76
CA VAL A 381 17.16 11.42 3.30
C VAL A 381 17.24 10.88 4.73
N THR A 382 16.22 11.14 5.54
CA THR A 382 16.17 10.67 6.92
C THR A 382 14.93 9.80 7.11
N THR A 383 15.08 8.70 7.86
CA THR A 383 13.98 7.77 8.20
C THR A 383 14.11 7.28 9.64
N GLY A 384 13.16 6.49 10.13
CA GLY A 384 13.24 5.85 11.45
C GLY A 384 12.55 6.62 12.58
N PHE A 385 11.70 7.60 12.27
CA PHE A 385 10.86 8.31 13.26
C PHE A 385 9.56 7.53 13.57
N ALA A 386 9.68 6.22 13.81
CA ALA A 386 8.57 5.41 14.23
C ALA A 386 8.10 5.78 15.64
N ARG A 387 6.96 5.19 16.10
CA ARG A 387 6.33 5.53 17.37
C ARG A 387 7.29 5.58 18.56
N ASN A 388 8.19 4.62 18.66
CA ASN A 388 9.14 4.57 19.79
C ASN A 388 10.09 5.79 19.81
N ALA A 389 10.56 6.22 18.65
CA ALA A 389 11.44 7.39 18.53
C ALA A 389 10.69 8.70 18.84
N VAL A 390 9.48 8.87 18.28
CA VAL A 390 8.68 10.09 18.49
C VAL A 390 8.15 10.16 19.91
N LEU A 391 7.65 9.06 20.47
CA LEU A 391 7.16 9.01 21.86
C LEU A 391 8.31 9.11 22.89
N GLY A 392 9.50 8.67 22.52
CA GLY A 392 10.71 8.91 23.32
C GLY A 392 11.08 10.39 23.47
N ALA A 393 10.62 11.24 22.55
CA ALA A 393 10.76 12.69 22.58
C ALA A 393 9.45 13.42 22.99
N ALA A 394 8.46 12.68 23.53
CA ALA A 394 7.11 13.20 23.78
C ALA A 394 7.11 14.45 24.68
N ASP A 395 7.90 14.48 25.77
CA ASP A 395 8.01 15.64 26.66
C ASP A 395 8.47 16.89 25.89
N GLN A 396 9.45 16.74 24.99
CA GLN A 396 9.94 17.84 24.17
C GLN A 396 8.90 18.32 23.15
N VAL A 397 8.14 17.40 22.54
CA VAL A 397 7.04 17.72 21.62
C VAL A 397 5.93 18.46 22.39
N ILE A 398 5.52 17.94 23.55
CA ILE A 398 4.48 18.55 24.40
C ILE A 398 4.88 19.95 24.84
N ASP A 399 6.11 20.15 25.28
CA ASP A 399 6.61 21.47 25.67
C ASP A 399 6.66 22.44 24.50
N ALA A 400 7.09 21.99 23.31
CA ALA A 400 7.09 22.81 22.10
C ALA A 400 5.67 23.24 21.69
N VAL A 401 4.68 22.37 21.84
CA VAL A 401 3.26 22.70 21.59
C VAL A 401 2.74 23.67 22.67
N LYS A 402 2.98 23.40 23.95
CA LYS A 402 2.52 24.28 25.06
C LYS A 402 3.11 25.68 25.00
N THR A 403 4.35 25.81 24.55
CA THR A 403 5.01 27.12 24.38
C THR A 403 4.64 27.82 23.07
N GLY A 404 3.89 27.13 22.18
CA GLY A 404 3.52 27.66 20.88
C GLY A 404 4.67 27.66 19.85
N ALA A 405 5.77 26.97 20.13
CA ALA A 405 6.86 26.78 19.19
C ALA A 405 6.43 25.84 18.03
N ILE A 406 5.63 24.81 18.34
CA ILE A 406 4.90 24.00 17.35
C ILE A 406 3.41 24.32 17.47
N ARG A 407 2.83 24.80 16.38
CA ARG A 407 1.40 25.13 16.33
C ARG A 407 0.58 24.10 15.58
N HIS A 408 1.18 23.37 14.65
CA HIS A 408 0.44 22.43 13.82
C HIS A 408 1.31 21.25 13.39
N PHE A 409 0.68 20.10 13.21
CA PHE A 409 1.24 18.91 12.60
C PHE A 409 0.51 18.61 11.28
N PHE A 410 1.26 18.23 10.26
CA PHE A 410 0.70 17.74 9.01
C PHE A 410 1.16 16.30 8.78
N LEU A 411 0.22 15.36 8.71
CA LEU A 411 0.51 14.02 8.20
C LEU A 411 0.33 14.06 6.68
N VAL A 412 1.44 14.22 5.95
CA VAL A 412 1.47 14.22 4.48
C VAL A 412 2.06 12.87 4.04
N ALA A 413 1.19 11.93 3.65
CA ALA A 413 1.56 10.53 3.53
C ALA A 413 0.80 9.79 2.42
N GLY A 414 1.21 8.55 2.15
CA GLY A 414 0.57 7.64 1.22
C GLY A 414 1.39 7.34 -0.01
N CYS A 415 0.76 6.82 -1.07
CA CYS A 415 1.49 6.23 -2.19
C CYS A 415 1.78 7.19 -3.34
N ASP A 416 0.94 8.20 -3.53
CA ASP A 416 0.90 9.10 -4.69
C ASP A 416 0.85 8.35 -6.04
N GLY A 417 0.62 9.04 -7.13
CA GLY A 417 0.46 8.44 -8.46
C GLY A 417 1.58 8.80 -9.43
N ALA A 418 1.62 8.08 -10.57
CA ALA A 418 2.64 8.23 -11.59
C ALA A 418 2.33 9.28 -12.66
N ARG A 419 1.13 9.90 -12.67
CA ARG A 419 0.75 10.82 -13.74
C ARG A 419 1.68 12.04 -13.77
N PRO A 420 2.16 12.48 -14.97
CA PRO A 420 2.98 13.67 -15.11
C PRO A 420 2.30 14.95 -14.58
N GLY A 421 3.10 15.90 -14.10
CA GLY A 421 2.61 17.20 -13.63
C GLY A 421 2.05 17.19 -12.20
N ARG A 422 2.13 16.08 -11.47
CA ARG A 422 1.75 16.00 -10.07
C ARG A 422 2.86 16.49 -9.17
N ASN A 423 2.71 17.66 -8.60
CA ASN A 423 3.61 18.26 -7.63
C ASN A 423 2.90 18.81 -6.40
N TYR A 424 1.61 18.51 -6.23
CA TYR A 424 0.78 19.04 -5.15
C TYR A 424 1.44 18.83 -3.78
N TYR A 425 1.85 17.61 -3.45
CA TYR A 425 2.43 17.29 -2.13
C TYR A 425 3.77 17.98 -1.91
N THR A 426 4.61 18.11 -2.92
CA THR A 426 5.86 18.88 -2.85
C THR A 426 5.57 20.36 -2.55
N GLU A 427 4.67 20.97 -3.31
CA GLU A 427 4.32 22.39 -3.15
C GLU A 427 3.57 22.65 -1.84
N PHE A 428 2.74 21.69 -1.39
CA PHE A 428 2.07 21.77 -0.09
C PHE A 428 3.11 21.83 1.04
N VAL A 429 4.05 20.88 1.08
CA VAL A 429 5.09 20.81 2.13
C VAL A 429 6.01 22.04 2.12
N LYS A 430 6.33 22.58 0.94
CA LYS A 430 7.14 23.82 0.82
C LYS A 430 6.42 25.06 1.37
N LYS A 431 5.10 25.04 1.45
CA LYS A 431 4.27 26.20 1.86
C LYS A 431 3.78 26.12 3.31
N ILE A 432 3.99 25.00 4.01
CA ILE A 432 3.58 24.90 5.41
C ILE A 432 4.25 25.97 6.29
N PRO A 433 3.59 26.49 7.33
CA PRO A 433 4.18 27.45 8.25
C PRO A 433 5.46 26.95 8.92
N GLN A 434 6.35 27.89 9.28
CA GLN A 434 7.64 27.56 9.90
C GLN A 434 7.49 26.95 11.31
N ASP A 435 6.39 27.17 11.97
CA ASP A 435 6.01 26.62 13.28
C ASP A 435 5.23 25.30 13.18
N SER A 436 5.36 24.60 12.06
CA SER A 436 4.66 23.32 11.82
C SER A 436 5.63 22.19 11.53
N VAL A 437 5.22 20.98 11.90
CA VAL A 437 5.97 19.72 11.70
C VAL A 437 5.25 18.87 10.65
N VAL A 438 6.00 18.23 9.78
CA VAL A 438 5.53 17.24 8.80
C VAL A 438 5.88 15.85 9.26
N LEU A 439 4.87 15.02 9.45
CA LEU A 439 4.99 13.58 9.58
C LEU A 439 4.72 12.95 8.22
N THR A 440 5.49 11.94 7.84
CA THR A 440 5.29 11.25 6.57
C THR A 440 5.55 9.76 6.68
N LEU A 441 4.98 8.99 5.77
CA LEU A 441 5.25 7.57 5.56
C LEU A 441 4.85 7.16 4.13
N ALA A 442 5.25 5.96 3.72
CA ALA A 442 5.00 5.39 2.41
C ALA A 442 5.68 6.13 1.24
N CYS A 443 5.46 5.70 0.00
CA CYS A 443 6.14 6.22 -1.18
C CYS A 443 5.92 7.70 -1.48
N GLY A 444 4.82 8.29 -0.99
CA GLY A 444 4.53 9.73 -1.16
C GLY A 444 5.59 10.64 -0.57
N LYS A 445 6.32 10.17 0.46
CA LYS A 445 7.45 10.88 1.07
C LYS A 445 8.49 11.37 0.04
N TYR A 446 8.75 10.59 -1.00
CA TYR A 446 9.75 10.91 -2.02
C TYR A 446 9.47 12.18 -2.82
N ARG A 447 8.28 12.76 -2.67
CA ARG A 447 7.97 14.08 -3.25
C ARG A 447 8.70 15.22 -2.52
N PHE A 448 9.14 14.99 -1.27
CA PHE A 448 9.70 16.07 -0.43
C PHE A 448 10.69 15.59 0.66
N ASN A 449 10.97 14.30 0.82
CA ASN A 449 11.82 13.80 1.91
C ASN A 449 13.31 14.18 1.78
N ASP A 450 13.71 14.71 0.65
CA ASP A 450 15.04 15.27 0.39
C ASP A 450 15.11 16.81 0.59
N LEU A 451 14.01 17.42 1.10
CA LEU A 451 14.00 18.82 1.52
C LEU A 451 14.58 18.98 2.92
N ASP A 452 15.35 20.04 3.13
CA ASP A 452 15.72 20.51 4.46
C ASP A 452 14.65 21.52 4.94
N LEU A 453 13.79 21.10 5.85
CA LEU A 453 12.79 21.98 6.48
C LEU A 453 13.30 22.63 7.78
N GLY A 454 14.52 22.28 8.24
CA GLY A 454 15.08 22.74 9.50
C GLY A 454 14.50 22.05 10.73
N GLU A 455 14.67 22.70 11.88
CA GLU A 455 14.30 22.16 13.20
C GLU A 455 13.49 23.19 14.02
N ILE A 456 12.69 22.68 14.97
CA ILE A 456 12.01 23.46 16.01
C ILE A 456 12.45 22.91 17.36
N GLY A 457 13.20 23.68 18.14
CA GLY A 457 13.64 23.26 19.47
C GLY A 457 14.50 21.99 19.48
N GLY A 458 15.24 21.71 18.41
CA GLY A 458 16.03 20.48 18.22
C GLY A 458 15.24 19.28 17.71
N LEU A 459 13.95 19.46 17.38
CA LEU A 459 13.14 18.45 16.71
C LEU A 459 13.14 18.73 15.20
N PRO A 460 13.44 17.74 14.34
CA PRO A 460 13.33 17.91 12.89
C PRO A 460 11.88 18.24 12.51
N ARG A 461 11.71 19.18 11.58
CA ARG A 461 10.38 19.53 11.06
C ARG A 461 9.85 18.52 10.04
N LEU A 462 10.67 17.61 9.56
CA LEU A 462 10.29 16.52 8.66
C LEU A 462 10.70 15.18 9.29
N MET A 463 9.71 14.34 9.58
CA MET A 463 9.89 13.04 10.23
C MET A 463 9.29 11.92 9.39
N ASP A 464 10.14 11.07 8.82
CA ASP A 464 9.71 9.85 8.13
C ASP A 464 9.50 8.72 9.12
N ILE A 465 8.24 8.33 9.33
CA ILE A 465 7.80 7.28 10.24
C ILE A 465 8.20 5.89 9.73
N GLY A 466 8.09 5.66 8.40
CA GLY A 466 8.42 4.36 7.84
C GLY A 466 7.72 4.02 6.53
N GLN A 467 7.51 2.74 6.30
CA GLN A 467 6.75 2.18 5.18
C GLN A 467 5.25 2.47 5.33
N CYS A 468 4.45 2.20 4.29
CA CYS A 468 3.00 2.11 4.46
C CYS A 468 2.61 1.02 5.47
N ASN A 469 3.42 -0.02 5.62
CA ASN A 469 3.30 -1.06 6.65
C ASN A 469 3.41 -0.49 8.09
N ASP A 470 4.03 0.68 8.27
CA ASP A 470 4.21 1.34 9.57
C ASP A 470 3.08 2.34 9.90
N ALA A 471 1.95 2.28 9.20
CA ALA A 471 0.79 3.15 9.46
C ALA A 471 0.25 3.01 10.90
N TYR A 472 0.37 1.83 11.53
CA TYR A 472 0.08 1.63 12.95
C TYR A 472 0.90 2.59 13.83
N SER A 473 2.17 2.74 13.51
CA SER A 473 3.07 3.64 14.24
C SER A 473 2.58 5.11 14.20
N ALA A 474 2.12 5.57 13.01
CA ALA A 474 1.54 6.92 12.88
C ALA A 474 0.27 7.10 13.70
N ILE A 475 -0.61 6.09 13.71
CA ILE A 475 -1.83 6.09 14.52
C ILE A 475 -1.50 6.14 16.01
N GLN A 476 -0.53 5.34 16.48
CA GLN A 476 -0.10 5.33 17.89
C GLN A 476 0.48 6.67 18.33
N ILE A 477 1.24 7.35 17.46
CA ILE A 477 1.75 8.71 17.75
C ILE A 477 0.57 9.68 17.95
N ALA A 478 -0.43 9.66 17.07
CA ALA A 478 -1.58 10.55 17.18
C ALA A 478 -2.43 10.25 18.44
N LEU A 479 -2.67 8.98 18.75
CA LEU A 479 -3.42 8.57 19.94
C LEU A 479 -2.69 8.97 21.24
N ALA A 480 -1.39 8.75 21.32
CA ALA A 480 -0.59 9.11 22.48
C ALA A 480 -0.51 10.63 22.70
N LEU A 481 -0.43 11.42 21.61
CA LEU A 481 -0.48 12.88 21.71
C LEU A 481 -1.87 13.35 22.17
N ALA A 482 -2.94 12.75 21.68
CA ALA A 482 -4.31 13.07 22.12
C ALA A 482 -4.50 12.80 23.62
N ASP A 483 -4.02 11.65 24.11
CA ASP A 483 -4.04 11.31 25.53
C ASP A 483 -3.23 12.31 26.37
N ALA A 484 -2.00 12.64 25.94
CA ALA A 484 -1.12 13.59 26.62
C ALA A 484 -1.71 15.03 26.71
N PHE A 485 -2.51 15.43 25.74
CA PHE A 485 -3.23 16.71 25.75
C PHE A 485 -4.63 16.62 26.38
N GLY A 486 -5.12 15.43 26.70
CA GLY A 486 -6.44 15.21 27.28
C GLY A 486 -7.58 15.55 26.33
N CYS A 487 -7.40 15.30 25.04
CA CYS A 487 -8.38 15.59 23.98
C CYS A 487 -8.60 14.40 23.04
N GLY A 488 -9.56 14.50 22.12
CA GLY A 488 -9.72 13.53 21.04
C GLY A 488 -8.70 13.72 19.92
N VAL A 489 -8.45 12.69 19.11
CA VAL A 489 -7.53 12.78 17.95
C VAL A 489 -7.97 13.88 16.98
N ASN A 490 -9.28 14.07 16.80
CA ASN A 490 -9.82 15.11 15.93
C ASN A 490 -9.70 16.53 16.49
N ASP A 491 -9.34 16.68 17.77
CA ASP A 491 -9.14 17.97 18.44
C ASP A 491 -7.67 18.38 18.48
N LEU A 492 -6.77 17.48 18.05
CA LEU A 492 -5.35 17.78 17.90
C LEU A 492 -5.12 18.82 16.80
N PRO A 493 -4.09 19.66 16.91
CA PRO A 493 -3.65 20.51 15.80
C PRO A 493 -2.95 19.66 14.73
N LEU A 494 -3.66 18.67 14.19
CA LEU A 494 -3.17 17.69 13.22
C LEU A 494 -4.09 17.65 12.01
N SER A 495 -3.53 17.89 10.84
CA SER A 495 -4.21 17.74 9.56
C SER A 495 -3.65 16.58 8.75
N MET A 496 -4.55 15.82 8.12
CA MET A 496 -4.20 14.68 7.28
C MET A 496 -4.38 15.00 5.80
N VAL A 497 -3.28 14.95 5.06
CA VAL A 497 -3.23 15.18 3.60
C VAL A 497 -2.68 13.92 2.96
N LEU A 498 -3.58 13.01 2.60
CA LEU A 498 -3.24 11.65 2.22
C LEU A 498 -3.31 11.45 0.72
N SER A 499 -2.40 10.63 0.21
CA SER A 499 -2.44 10.11 -1.16
C SER A 499 -2.71 8.61 -1.17
N TRP A 500 -3.43 8.14 -2.16
CA TRP A 500 -3.68 6.73 -2.33
C TRP A 500 -3.25 6.26 -3.73
N TYR A 501 -2.95 4.99 -3.84
CA TYR A 501 -2.63 4.35 -5.11
C TYR A 501 -3.25 2.96 -5.22
N GLU A 502 -3.09 2.12 -4.19
CA GLU A 502 -3.49 0.72 -4.23
C GLU A 502 -4.17 0.29 -2.92
N GLN A 503 -4.42 -0.98 -2.77
CA GLN A 503 -5.30 -1.60 -1.80
C GLN A 503 -4.86 -1.38 -0.34
N LYS A 504 -3.56 -1.26 -0.06
CA LYS A 504 -3.09 -0.96 1.30
C LYS A 504 -3.55 0.41 1.77
N ALA A 505 -3.64 1.38 0.87
CA ALA A 505 -4.21 2.69 1.21
C ALA A 505 -5.71 2.60 1.53
N VAL A 506 -6.45 1.67 0.89
CA VAL A 506 -7.88 1.44 1.18
C VAL A 506 -8.06 0.88 2.59
N CYS A 507 -7.33 -0.16 2.99
CA CYS A 507 -7.48 -0.72 4.33
C CYS A 507 -7.02 0.26 5.42
N ILE A 508 -5.98 1.06 5.19
CA ILE A 508 -5.58 2.13 6.12
C ILE A 508 -6.70 3.17 6.26
N LEU A 509 -7.28 3.64 5.15
CA LEU A 509 -8.40 4.59 5.20
C LEU A 509 -9.55 4.02 6.04
N LEU A 510 -9.97 2.77 5.79
CA LEU A 510 -11.03 2.12 6.56
C LEU A 510 -10.68 2.03 8.06
N THR A 511 -9.41 1.82 8.41
CA THR A 511 -8.95 1.86 9.81
C THR A 511 -9.10 3.25 10.41
N LEU A 512 -8.73 4.31 9.68
CA LEU A 512 -8.92 5.68 10.16
C LEU A 512 -10.41 6.00 10.40
N LEU A 513 -11.29 5.54 9.50
CA LEU A 513 -12.74 5.71 9.65
C LEU A 513 -13.29 4.91 10.84
N HIS A 514 -12.83 3.66 11.05
CA HIS A 514 -13.18 2.85 12.22
C HIS A 514 -12.81 3.55 13.54
N LEU A 515 -11.63 4.18 13.59
CA LEU A 515 -11.16 4.95 14.73
C LEU A 515 -11.87 6.31 14.89
N GLY A 516 -12.83 6.63 14.02
CA GLY A 516 -13.56 7.90 14.05
C GLY A 516 -12.75 9.12 13.63
N ILE A 517 -11.63 8.91 12.95
CA ILE A 517 -10.77 10.01 12.45
C ILE A 517 -11.45 10.68 11.26
N ARG A 518 -11.43 12.03 11.23
CA ARG A 518 -12.17 12.86 10.30
C ARG A 518 -11.30 13.93 9.63
N ASN A 519 -11.89 14.64 8.68
CA ASN A 519 -11.30 15.81 7.99
C ASN A 519 -10.04 15.47 7.20
N ILE A 520 -10.08 14.37 6.44
CA ILE A 520 -8.97 13.87 5.63
C ILE A 520 -9.02 14.51 4.22
N ARG A 521 -7.95 15.17 3.79
CA ARG A 521 -7.72 15.53 2.39
C ARG A 521 -7.18 14.31 1.65
N LEU A 522 -7.89 13.85 0.63
CA LEU A 522 -7.56 12.64 -0.11
C LEU A 522 -7.28 12.95 -1.58
N GLY A 523 -6.16 12.48 -2.06
CA GLY A 523 -5.74 12.65 -3.45
C GLY A 523 -4.89 11.49 -3.97
N PRO A 524 -4.38 11.66 -5.18
CA PRO A 524 -4.59 12.78 -6.12
C PRO A 524 -5.95 12.76 -6.82
N THR A 525 -6.68 11.64 -6.79
CA THR A 525 -8.06 11.48 -7.25
C THR A 525 -8.86 10.71 -6.21
N LEU A 526 -10.18 10.77 -6.28
CA LEU A 526 -11.01 9.89 -5.46
C LEU A 526 -11.10 8.49 -6.09
N PRO A 527 -11.29 7.43 -5.29
CA PRO A 527 -11.39 6.07 -5.81
C PRO A 527 -12.56 5.88 -6.80
N ALA A 528 -12.27 5.31 -7.97
CA ALA A 528 -13.26 5.06 -9.02
C ALA A 528 -14.34 4.04 -8.63
N PHE A 529 -14.08 3.22 -7.62
CA PHE A 529 -15.02 2.21 -7.12
C PHE A 529 -16.02 2.75 -6.08
N LEU A 530 -15.92 4.03 -5.70
CA LEU A 530 -16.91 4.66 -4.83
C LEU A 530 -18.09 5.17 -5.66
N SER A 531 -19.29 4.71 -5.34
CA SER A 531 -20.52 5.27 -5.89
C SER A 531 -20.76 6.69 -5.36
N PRO A 532 -21.56 7.51 -6.04
CA PRO A 532 -21.91 8.85 -5.56
C PRO A 532 -22.52 8.84 -4.15
N ASN A 533 -23.39 7.87 -3.84
CA ASN A 533 -24.03 7.76 -2.53
C ASN A 533 -23.03 7.37 -1.42
N VAL A 534 -22.17 6.39 -1.67
CA VAL A 534 -21.11 5.99 -0.73
C VAL A 534 -20.11 7.13 -0.54
N LEU A 535 -19.73 7.83 -1.60
CA LEU A 535 -18.87 9.01 -1.50
C LEU A 535 -19.52 10.12 -0.67
N GLN A 536 -20.80 10.42 -0.91
CA GLN A 536 -21.53 11.41 -0.13
C GLN A 536 -21.58 11.03 1.35
N PHE A 537 -21.84 9.76 1.67
CA PHE A 537 -21.78 9.25 3.04
C PHE A 537 -20.41 9.50 3.71
N LEU A 538 -19.31 9.25 2.99
CA LEU A 538 -17.94 9.48 3.50
C LEU A 538 -17.68 10.99 3.73
N VAL A 539 -18.12 11.84 2.84
CA VAL A 539 -18.01 13.31 2.98
C VAL A 539 -18.79 13.82 4.19
N GLU A 540 -20.05 13.41 4.32
CA GLU A 540 -20.95 13.93 5.38
C GLU A 540 -20.58 13.41 6.77
N ASN A 541 -20.16 12.16 6.89
CA ASN A 541 -19.91 11.53 8.19
C ASN A 541 -18.46 11.65 8.66
N TYR A 542 -17.50 11.74 7.72
CA TYR A 542 -16.07 11.73 8.05
C TYR A 542 -15.31 12.96 7.54
N GLY A 543 -15.96 13.86 6.80
CA GLY A 543 -15.31 15.06 6.28
C GLY A 543 -14.20 14.76 5.26
N ILE A 544 -14.28 13.63 4.53
CA ILE A 544 -13.33 13.32 3.46
C ILE A 544 -13.54 14.32 2.33
N ALA A 545 -12.46 14.97 1.90
CA ALA A 545 -12.50 15.93 0.82
C ALA A 545 -11.36 15.72 -0.17
N PRO A 546 -11.56 15.95 -1.48
CA PRO A 546 -10.48 15.91 -2.44
C PRO A 546 -9.47 17.03 -2.16
N ILE A 547 -8.20 16.80 -2.52
CA ILE A 547 -7.20 17.88 -2.59
C ILE A 547 -7.64 18.91 -3.65
N THR A 548 -7.29 20.17 -3.41
CA THR A 548 -7.54 21.29 -4.33
C THR A 548 -6.23 21.93 -4.79
N THR A 549 -5.91 23.14 -4.35
CA THR A 549 -4.57 23.71 -4.46
C THR A 549 -3.89 23.73 -3.09
N PRO A 550 -2.55 23.66 -3.03
CA PRO A 550 -1.82 23.70 -1.77
C PRO A 550 -2.22 24.90 -0.88
N GLU A 551 -2.40 26.08 -1.49
CA GLU A 551 -2.77 27.30 -0.80
C GLU A 551 -4.19 27.24 -0.21
N GLN A 552 -5.17 26.79 -1.01
CA GLN A 552 -6.56 26.68 -0.58
C GLN A 552 -6.72 25.65 0.53
N ASP A 553 -6.04 24.51 0.38
CA ASP A 553 -6.09 23.45 1.40
C ASP A 553 -5.42 23.89 2.70
N LEU A 554 -4.28 24.61 2.64
CA LEU A 554 -3.62 25.16 3.84
C LEU A 554 -4.52 26.17 4.58
N ILE A 555 -5.14 27.12 3.87
CA ILE A 555 -6.10 28.07 4.44
C ILE A 555 -7.24 27.35 5.16
N GLN A 556 -7.84 26.34 4.52
CA GLN A 556 -8.95 25.59 5.09
C GLN A 556 -8.54 24.74 6.30
N LEU A 557 -7.36 24.11 6.25
CA LEU A 557 -6.87 23.24 7.32
C LEU A 557 -6.39 24.02 8.55
N LEU A 558 -5.88 25.24 8.36
CA LEU A 558 -5.43 26.11 9.44
C LEU A 558 -6.54 27.02 9.99
N GLY A 559 -7.67 27.11 9.29
CA GLY A 559 -8.80 27.97 9.69
C GLY A 559 -8.52 29.45 9.50
N GLU A 560 -7.68 29.82 8.53
CA GLU A 560 -7.30 31.20 8.19
C GLU A 560 -8.18 31.82 7.11
#